data_e40e730bc56c3872c13727499dff72d7
#
_entry.id   e40e730bc56c3872c13727499dff72d7
#
_cell.length_a   1.000
_cell.length_b   1.000
_cell.length_c   1.000
_cell.angle_alpha   90.00
_cell.angle_beta   90.00
_cell.angle_gamma   90.00
#
_symmetry.space_group_name_H-M   'P 1'
#
loop_
_entity.id
_entity.type
_entity.pdbx_description
1 polymer ?
#
loop_
_entity_poly.entity_id
_entity_poly.type
_entity_poly.pdbx_seq_one_letter_code
_entity_poly.pdbx_strand_id
1 'polypeptide(L)'
;AMVVKSAFAFVFVVVMMNGLYYRGVLTFLPELLAGLETFQPIEIAGEAQEPANYVYSGLLAVGIAGQYVGGRLTDYLSPGKGIAYAFGSLAVLAVIFLPLASMGAAPLLAVSAVLGFAMFVVQPIYQAAVAEYTPEAARGLSYGYTYLGIFGVGALGAGLAGAILTYSNQTVLFLVFALIAGVASGIGVLLIRR
;
A
#
# COMPACT_ATOMS: atom_id res chain seq x y z
N ALA A 1 -26.92 13.91 8.10
CA ALA A 1 -26.27 14.41 6.88
C ALA A 1 -24.85 14.95 7.14
N MET A 2 -24.61 15.73 8.20
CA MET A 2 -23.28 16.31 8.50
C MET A 2 -22.25 15.26 8.95
N VAL A 3 -22.63 14.29 9.74
CA VAL A 3 -21.77 13.18 10.23
C VAL A 3 -21.29 12.30 9.07
N VAL A 4 -22.16 11.96 8.13
CA VAL A 4 -21.81 11.16 6.95
C VAL A 4 -20.82 11.90 6.06
N LYS A 5 -21.00 13.21 5.84
CA LYS A 5 -20.06 14.04 5.05
C LYS A 5 -18.67 14.07 5.70
N SER A 6 -18.58 14.16 7.03
CA SER A 6 -17.31 14.16 7.73
C SER A 6 -16.63 12.80 7.69
N ALA A 7 -17.38 11.68 7.78
CA ALA A 7 -16.82 10.34 7.71
C ALA A 7 -16.26 10.05 6.31
N PHE A 8 -16.97 10.44 5.24
CA PHE A 8 -16.46 10.32 3.87
C PHE A 8 -15.15 11.11 3.66
N ALA A 9 -15.04 12.33 4.23
CA ALA A 9 -13.81 13.11 4.12
C ALA A 9 -12.60 12.37 4.75
N PHE A 10 -12.78 11.70 5.88
CA PHE A 10 -11.74 10.86 6.48
C PHE A 10 -11.37 9.67 5.60
N VAL A 11 -12.35 8.97 5.04
CA VAL A 11 -12.11 7.87 4.10
C VAL A 11 -11.39 8.38 2.86
N PHE A 12 -11.75 9.56 2.35
CA PHE A 12 -11.09 10.16 1.19
C PHE A 12 -9.60 10.47 1.46
N VAL A 13 -9.26 10.95 2.66
CA VAL A 13 -7.86 11.13 3.08
C VAL A 13 -7.12 9.79 3.13
N VAL A 14 -7.75 8.74 3.70
CA VAL A 14 -7.17 7.38 3.71
C VAL A 14 -6.90 6.88 2.29
N VAL A 15 -7.82 7.12 1.36
CA VAL A 15 -7.66 6.74 -0.05
C VAL A 15 -6.48 7.46 -0.71
N MET A 16 -6.30 8.77 -0.46
CA MET A 16 -5.13 9.51 -0.94
C MET A 16 -3.83 8.95 -0.36
N MET A 17 -3.81 8.67 0.94
CA MET A 17 -2.65 8.04 1.61
C MET A 17 -2.33 6.66 1.04
N ASN A 18 -3.36 5.84 0.75
CA ASN A 18 -3.19 4.57 0.04
C ASN A 18 -2.53 4.77 -1.32
N GLY A 19 -2.98 5.74 -2.10
CA GLY A 19 -2.40 6.05 -3.40
C GLY A 19 -0.92 6.42 -3.32
N LEU A 20 -0.56 7.32 -2.38
CA LEU A 20 0.83 7.71 -2.12
C LEU A 20 1.71 6.52 -1.73
N TYR A 21 1.25 5.70 -0.78
CA TYR A 21 1.96 4.50 -0.32
C TYR A 21 2.14 3.50 -1.46
N TYR A 22 1.04 3.14 -2.12
CA TYR A 22 1.01 2.15 -3.19
C TYR A 22 1.92 2.54 -4.36
N ARG A 23 1.79 3.77 -4.87
CA ARG A 23 2.62 4.25 -5.98
C ARG A 23 4.08 4.40 -5.59
N GLY A 24 4.37 4.87 -4.38
CA GLY A 24 5.74 4.96 -3.89
C GLY A 24 6.41 3.59 -3.83
N VAL A 25 5.77 2.60 -3.21
CA VAL A 25 6.32 1.24 -3.12
C VAL A 25 6.48 0.59 -4.49
N LEU A 26 5.42 0.57 -5.32
CA LEU A 26 5.47 -0.14 -6.61
C LEU A 26 6.45 0.48 -7.60
N THR A 27 6.71 1.78 -7.52
CA THR A 27 7.65 2.43 -8.44
C THR A 27 9.10 2.12 -8.09
N PHE A 28 9.44 2.06 -6.80
CA PHE A 28 10.83 1.92 -6.36
C PHE A 28 11.21 0.53 -5.85
N LEU A 29 10.25 -0.34 -5.58
CA LEU A 29 10.55 -1.69 -5.11
C LEU A 29 11.36 -2.51 -6.13
N PRO A 30 11.09 -2.49 -7.45
CA PRO A 30 11.93 -3.18 -8.43
C PRO A 30 13.38 -2.68 -8.41
N GLU A 31 13.58 -1.37 -8.32
CA GLU A 31 14.91 -0.75 -8.27
C GLU A 31 15.65 -1.12 -6.98
N LEU A 32 14.95 -1.12 -5.84
CA LEU A 32 15.51 -1.56 -4.57
C LEU A 32 15.92 -3.03 -4.61
N LEU A 33 15.13 -3.89 -5.24
CA LEU A 33 15.45 -5.31 -5.41
C LEU A 33 16.66 -5.50 -6.35
N ALA A 34 16.71 -4.78 -7.47
CA ALA A 34 17.80 -4.83 -8.42
C ALA A 34 19.14 -4.35 -7.83
N GLY A 35 19.12 -3.46 -6.84
CA GLY A 35 20.31 -2.98 -6.13
C GLY A 35 20.95 -4.01 -5.18
N LEU A 36 20.31 -5.17 -4.97
CA LEU A 36 20.81 -6.20 -4.07
C LEU A 36 21.68 -7.21 -4.84
N GLU A 37 22.82 -7.59 -4.27
CA GLU A 37 23.75 -8.55 -4.88
C GLU A 37 23.09 -9.87 -5.29
N THR A 38 22.06 -10.29 -4.53
CA THR A 38 21.30 -11.53 -4.78
C THR A 38 20.51 -11.52 -6.10
N PHE A 39 20.18 -10.34 -6.63
CA PHE A 39 19.34 -10.17 -7.83
C PHE A 39 20.05 -9.46 -8.98
N GLN A 40 21.37 -9.63 -9.06
CA GLN A 40 22.13 -9.15 -10.21
C GLN A 40 21.65 -9.87 -11.49
N PRO A 41 21.71 -9.19 -12.65
CA PRO A 41 21.35 -9.78 -13.93
C PRO A 41 22.13 -11.07 -14.18
N ILE A 42 21.43 -12.09 -14.68
CA ILE A 42 22.00 -13.39 -15.08
C ILE A 42 21.79 -13.61 -16.57
N GLU A 43 22.78 -14.15 -17.26
CA GLU A 43 22.64 -14.54 -18.67
C GLU A 43 22.00 -15.93 -18.77
N ILE A 44 20.85 -16.02 -19.44
CA ILE A 44 20.17 -17.27 -19.77
C ILE A 44 19.96 -17.31 -21.28
N ALA A 45 20.53 -18.31 -21.96
CA ALA A 45 20.41 -18.50 -23.41
C ALA A 45 20.90 -17.29 -24.26
N GLY A 46 21.88 -16.50 -23.74
CA GLY A 46 22.41 -15.31 -24.43
C GLY A 46 21.60 -14.03 -24.23
N GLU A 47 20.57 -14.06 -23.37
CA GLU A 47 19.81 -12.88 -22.98
C GLU A 47 20.02 -12.57 -21.48
N ALA A 48 20.23 -11.28 -21.17
CA ALA A 48 20.31 -10.81 -19.79
C ALA A 48 18.90 -10.83 -19.17
N GLN A 49 18.75 -11.59 -18.09
CA GLN A 49 17.52 -11.66 -17.30
C GLN A 49 17.71 -10.92 -15.99
N GLU A 50 16.70 -10.17 -15.57
CA GLU A 50 16.69 -9.44 -14.31
C GLU A 50 15.83 -10.16 -13.27
N PRO A 51 16.44 -10.91 -12.32
CA PRO A 51 15.69 -11.65 -11.31
C PRO A 51 14.78 -10.76 -10.46
N ALA A 52 15.13 -9.49 -10.26
CA ALA A 52 14.32 -8.52 -9.53
C ALA A 52 12.90 -8.36 -10.14
N ASN A 53 12.77 -8.41 -11.46
CA ASN A 53 11.49 -8.29 -12.15
C ASN A 53 10.58 -9.52 -11.92
N TYR A 54 11.17 -10.71 -11.80
CA TYR A 54 10.42 -11.94 -11.49
C TYR A 54 9.94 -11.91 -10.04
N VAL A 55 10.77 -11.47 -9.10
CA VAL A 55 10.38 -11.28 -7.70
C VAL A 55 9.25 -10.27 -7.59
N TYR A 56 9.37 -9.14 -8.27
CA TYR A 56 8.32 -8.12 -8.32
C TYR A 56 7.01 -8.66 -8.90
N SER A 57 7.08 -9.41 -10.00
CA SER A 57 5.90 -10.05 -10.60
C SER A 57 5.25 -11.07 -9.65
N GLY A 58 6.07 -11.86 -8.95
CA GLY A 58 5.61 -12.79 -7.93
C GLY A 58 4.90 -12.07 -6.77
N LEU A 59 5.40 -10.91 -6.35
CA LEU A 59 4.78 -10.06 -5.33
C LEU A 59 3.39 -9.57 -5.78
N LEU A 60 3.26 -9.15 -7.04
CA LEU A 60 1.95 -8.78 -7.59
C LEU A 60 1.00 -9.96 -7.66
N ALA A 61 1.49 -11.16 -8.00
CA ALA A 61 0.68 -12.39 -8.02
C ALA A 61 0.18 -12.76 -6.61
N VAL A 62 1.02 -12.65 -5.58
CA VAL A 62 0.60 -12.81 -4.18
C VAL A 62 -0.46 -11.78 -3.78
N GLY A 63 -0.42 -10.60 -4.38
CA GLY A 63 -1.44 -9.57 -4.20
C GLY A 63 -2.86 -10.03 -4.56
N ILE A 64 -3.03 -10.94 -5.53
CA ILE A 64 -4.34 -11.51 -5.88
C ILE A 64 -4.96 -12.20 -4.66
N ALA A 65 -4.18 -13.00 -3.94
CA ALA A 65 -4.61 -13.63 -2.69
C ALA A 65 -4.96 -12.56 -1.63
N GLY A 66 -4.18 -11.47 -1.56
CA GLY A 66 -4.45 -10.33 -0.69
C GLY A 66 -5.80 -9.68 -0.98
N GLN A 67 -6.13 -9.44 -2.25
CA GLN A 67 -7.45 -8.89 -2.63
C GLN A 67 -8.60 -9.82 -2.24
N TYR A 68 -8.45 -11.12 -2.47
CA TYR A 68 -9.46 -12.10 -2.07
C TYR A 68 -9.70 -12.08 -0.56
N VAL A 69 -8.62 -12.13 0.24
CA VAL A 69 -8.72 -12.08 1.71
C VAL A 69 -9.29 -10.75 2.18
N GLY A 70 -8.83 -9.63 1.62
CA GLY A 70 -9.35 -8.30 1.92
C GLY A 70 -10.85 -8.19 1.64
N GLY A 71 -11.32 -8.72 0.50
CA GLY A 71 -12.74 -8.80 0.18
C GLY A 71 -13.53 -9.60 1.23
N ARG A 72 -13.02 -10.77 1.63
CA ARG A 72 -13.65 -11.57 2.70
C ARG A 72 -13.66 -10.86 4.05
N LEU A 73 -12.62 -10.10 4.38
CA LEU A 73 -12.55 -9.36 5.64
C LEU A 73 -13.62 -8.26 5.73
N THR A 74 -14.08 -7.70 4.61
CA THR A 74 -15.15 -6.71 4.62
C THR A 74 -16.51 -7.27 5.07
N ASP A 75 -16.70 -8.60 4.99
CA ASP A 75 -17.92 -9.25 5.49
C ASP A 75 -17.96 -9.34 7.03
N TYR A 76 -16.80 -9.28 7.69
CA TYR A 76 -16.66 -9.51 9.14
C TYR A 76 -16.21 -8.28 9.91
N LEU A 77 -15.54 -7.32 9.27
CA LEU A 77 -15.00 -6.14 9.90
C LEU A 77 -15.77 -4.90 9.50
N SER A 78 -16.09 -4.03 10.47
CA SER A 78 -16.54 -2.69 10.12
C SER A 78 -15.43 -1.95 9.37
N PRO A 79 -15.74 -1.04 8.42
CA PRO A 79 -14.75 -0.36 7.62
C PRO A 79 -13.66 0.35 8.45
N GLY A 80 -14.04 0.98 9.57
CA GLY A 80 -13.07 1.60 10.47
C GLY A 80 -12.05 0.61 11.03
N LYS A 81 -12.50 -0.58 11.49
CA LYS A 81 -11.60 -1.65 11.95
C LYS A 81 -10.74 -2.19 10.83
N GLY A 82 -11.34 -2.42 9.66
CA GLY A 82 -10.62 -2.86 8.47
C GLY A 82 -9.47 -1.91 8.12
N ILE A 83 -9.75 -0.60 8.02
CA ILE A 83 -8.74 0.44 7.76
C ILE A 83 -7.66 0.44 8.85
N ALA A 84 -8.05 0.43 10.13
CA ALA A 84 -7.10 0.48 11.23
C ALA A 84 -6.12 -0.70 11.20
N TYR A 85 -6.62 -1.92 11.02
CA TYR A 85 -5.77 -3.13 11.00
C TYR A 85 -4.94 -3.23 9.73
N ALA A 86 -5.53 -3.01 8.55
CA ALA A 86 -4.82 -3.13 7.29
C ALA A 86 -3.69 -2.10 7.17
N PHE A 87 -3.95 -0.84 7.45
CA PHE A 87 -2.90 0.19 7.44
C PHE A 87 -1.93 0.09 8.62
N GLY A 88 -2.39 -0.38 9.78
CA GLY A 88 -1.51 -0.68 10.91
C GLY A 88 -0.49 -1.77 10.55
N SER A 89 -0.92 -2.82 9.85
CA SER A 89 -0.01 -3.86 9.35
C SER A 89 0.99 -3.31 8.32
N LEU A 90 0.56 -2.43 7.41
CA LEU A 90 1.46 -1.77 6.46
C LEU A 90 2.48 -0.86 7.14
N ALA A 91 2.08 -0.15 8.21
CA ALA A 91 3.02 0.68 8.99
C ALA A 91 4.09 -0.17 9.65
N VAL A 92 3.71 -1.29 10.28
CA VAL A 92 4.67 -2.24 10.88
C VAL A 92 5.59 -2.84 9.82
N LEU A 93 5.02 -3.31 8.70
CA LEU A 93 5.81 -3.87 7.60
C LEU A 93 6.82 -2.87 7.05
N ALA A 94 6.45 -1.60 6.91
CA ALA A 94 7.38 -0.57 6.45
C ALA A 94 8.56 -0.39 7.43
N VAL A 95 8.33 -0.45 8.75
CA VAL A 95 9.42 -0.35 9.74
C VAL A 95 10.36 -1.54 9.70
N ILE A 96 9.82 -2.76 9.56
CA ILE A 96 10.62 -4.00 9.62
C ILE A 96 11.19 -4.43 8.26
N PHE A 97 10.77 -3.81 7.16
CA PHE A 97 11.15 -4.24 5.80
C PHE A 97 12.66 -4.25 5.60
N LEU A 98 13.34 -3.13 5.81
CA LEU A 98 14.78 -3.03 5.58
C LEU A 98 15.60 -3.90 6.54
N PRO A 99 15.32 -3.95 7.85
CA PRO A 99 15.98 -4.91 8.75
C PRO A 99 15.88 -6.36 8.29
N LEU A 100 14.69 -6.80 7.85
CA LEU A 100 14.51 -8.16 7.34
C LEU A 100 15.17 -8.36 5.98
N ALA A 101 15.06 -7.39 5.09
CA ALA A 101 15.68 -7.43 3.76
C ALA A 101 17.21 -7.57 3.84
N SER A 102 17.85 -6.97 4.84
CA SER A 102 19.29 -7.05 5.06
C SER A 102 19.79 -8.39 5.62
N MET A 103 18.88 -9.27 6.07
CA MET A 103 19.23 -10.59 6.61
C MET A 103 19.49 -11.65 5.53
N GLY A 104 19.30 -11.32 4.26
CA GLY A 104 19.54 -12.19 3.12
C GLY A 104 18.32 -12.43 2.23
N ALA A 105 18.48 -13.26 1.20
CA ALA A 105 17.47 -13.45 0.15
C ALA A 105 16.14 -14.02 0.69
N ALA A 106 16.17 -15.02 1.54
CA ALA A 106 14.95 -15.67 2.02
C ALA A 106 14.08 -14.73 2.89
N PRO A 107 14.60 -14.01 3.90
CA PRO A 107 13.83 -12.98 4.62
C PRO A 107 13.35 -11.84 3.73
N LEU A 108 14.15 -11.40 2.75
CA LEU A 108 13.74 -10.38 1.79
C LEU A 108 12.54 -10.84 0.97
N LEU A 109 12.58 -12.05 0.39
CA LEU A 109 11.46 -12.60 -0.37
C LEU A 109 10.20 -12.74 0.49
N ALA A 110 10.37 -13.21 1.73
CA ALA A 110 9.26 -13.38 2.67
C ALA A 110 8.62 -12.02 3.02
N VAL A 111 9.40 -11.00 3.40
CA VAL A 111 8.85 -9.70 3.75
C VAL A 111 8.25 -8.99 2.53
N SER A 112 8.83 -9.16 1.34
CA SER A 112 8.28 -8.63 0.09
C SER A 112 6.94 -9.28 -0.26
N ALA A 113 6.81 -10.59 -0.11
CA ALA A 113 5.55 -11.31 -0.33
C ALA A 113 4.46 -10.86 0.65
N VAL A 114 4.80 -10.72 1.93
CA VAL A 114 3.86 -10.23 2.96
C VAL A 114 3.47 -8.77 2.70
N LEU A 115 4.41 -7.91 2.28
CA LEU A 115 4.12 -6.53 1.90
C LEU A 115 3.16 -6.48 0.69
N GLY A 116 3.44 -7.27 -0.35
CA GLY A 116 2.57 -7.36 -1.52
C GLY A 116 1.16 -7.82 -1.14
N PHE A 117 1.06 -8.90 -0.37
CA PHE A 117 -0.22 -9.37 0.16
C PHE A 117 -0.97 -8.26 0.91
N ALA A 118 -0.32 -7.61 1.89
CA ALA A 118 -0.94 -6.58 2.73
C ALA A 118 -1.38 -5.35 1.93
N MET A 119 -0.59 -4.90 0.96
CA MET A 119 -0.94 -3.76 0.09
C MET A 119 -2.24 -4.01 -0.69
N PHE A 120 -2.46 -5.23 -1.14
CA PHE A 120 -3.65 -5.59 -1.90
C PHE A 120 -4.86 -5.91 -0.99
N VAL A 121 -4.67 -6.36 0.26
CA VAL A 121 -5.73 -6.48 1.26
C VAL A 121 -6.43 -5.14 1.52
N VAL A 122 -5.70 -4.04 1.50
CA VAL A 122 -6.24 -2.70 1.76
C VAL A 122 -7.28 -2.27 0.73
N GLN A 123 -7.14 -2.70 -0.54
CA GLN A 123 -7.96 -2.19 -1.64
C GLN A 123 -9.46 -2.44 -1.48
N PRO A 124 -9.95 -3.66 -1.26
CA PRO A 124 -11.39 -3.88 -1.05
C PRO A 124 -11.87 -3.24 0.26
N ILE A 125 -11.03 -3.11 1.28
CA ILE A 125 -11.39 -2.51 2.57
C ILE A 125 -11.74 -1.02 2.42
N TYR A 126 -10.90 -0.21 1.75
CA TYR A 126 -11.26 1.20 1.56
C TYR A 126 -12.42 1.39 0.58
N GLN A 127 -12.58 0.50 -0.40
CA GLN A 127 -13.74 0.54 -1.30
C GLN A 127 -15.05 0.28 -0.56
N ALA A 128 -15.07 -0.70 0.36
CA ALA A 128 -16.19 -0.94 1.24
C ALA A 128 -16.49 0.27 2.15
N ALA A 129 -15.44 0.92 2.68
CA ALA A 129 -15.59 2.15 3.45
C ALA A 129 -16.20 3.30 2.62
N VAL A 130 -15.78 3.49 1.38
CA VAL A 130 -16.37 4.48 0.47
C VAL A 130 -17.85 4.18 0.26
N ALA A 131 -18.23 2.91 0.03
CA ALA A 131 -19.61 2.51 -0.17
C ALA A 131 -20.49 2.77 1.08
N GLU A 132 -19.97 2.44 2.27
CA GLU A 132 -20.72 2.58 3.53
C GLU A 132 -20.91 4.05 3.95
N TYR A 133 -19.87 4.87 3.81
CA TYR A 133 -19.94 6.29 4.23
C TYR A 133 -20.45 7.23 3.15
N THR A 134 -21.01 6.69 2.05
CA THR A 134 -21.60 7.49 0.96
C THR A 134 -23.07 7.14 0.75
N PRO A 135 -23.99 8.14 0.68
CA PRO A 135 -25.37 7.91 0.30
C PRO A 135 -25.48 7.27 -1.10
N GLU A 136 -26.46 6.38 -1.30
CA GLU A 136 -26.62 5.66 -2.56
C GLU A 136 -26.67 6.56 -3.80
N ALA A 137 -27.39 7.67 -3.72
CA ALA A 137 -27.51 8.66 -4.80
C ALA A 137 -26.18 9.37 -5.15
N ALA A 138 -25.18 9.34 -4.26
CA ALA A 138 -23.89 10.01 -4.44
C ALA A 138 -22.73 9.02 -4.68
N ARG A 139 -22.97 7.71 -4.68
CA ARG A 139 -21.90 6.68 -4.78
C ARG A 139 -21.05 6.84 -6.04
N GLY A 140 -21.66 7.07 -7.20
CA GLY A 140 -20.93 7.27 -8.45
C GLY A 140 -19.93 8.42 -8.38
N LEU A 141 -20.38 9.58 -7.87
CA LEU A 141 -19.52 10.75 -7.69
C LEU A 141 -18.42 10.49 -6.65
N SER A 142 -18.72 9.81 -5.55
CA SER A 142 -17.76 9.47 -4.50
C SER A 142 -16.68 8.52 -4.99
N TYR A 143 -17.04 7.52 -5.80
CA TYR A 143 -16.05 6.67 -6.48
C TYR A 143 -15.21 7.47 -7.47
N GLY A 144 -15.80 8.41 -8.21
CA GLY A 144 -15.05 9.33 -9.09
C GLY A 144 -13.98 10.12 -8.32
N TYR A 145 -14.36 10.72 -7.19
CA TYR A 145 -13.40 11.40 -6.31
C TYR A 145 -12.36 10.43 -5.73
N THR A 146 -12.75 9.22 -5.35
CA THR A 146 -11.83 8.18 -4.86
C THR A 146 -10.77 7.87 -5.91
N TYR A 147 -11.15 7.65 -7.17
CA TYR A 147 -10.21 7.43 -8.26
C TYR A 147 -9.31 8.66 -8.51
N LEU A 148 -9.86 9.87 -8.43
CA LEU A 148 -9.06 11.10 -8.53
C LEU A 148 -8.04 11.18 -7.38
N GLY A 149 -8.41 10.80 -6.15
CA GLY A 149 -7.51 10.72 -5.01
C GLY A 149 -6.39 9.71 -5.21
N ILE A 150 -6.71 8.49 -5.65
CA ILE A 150 -5.73 7.41 -5.86
C ILE A 150 -4.79 7.72 -7.02
N PHE A 151 -5.32 8.12 -8.18
CA PHE A 151 -4.53 8.29 -9.39
C PHE A 151 -4.01 9.71 -9.57
N GLY A 152 -4.67 10.73 -9.01
CA GLY A 152 -4.20 12.11 -9.02
C GLY A 152 -3.20 12.36 -7.90
N VAL A 153 -3.67 12.43 -6.65
CA VAL A 153 -2.79 12.67 -5.49
C VAL A 153 -1.83 11.50 -5.29
N GLY A 154 -2.29 10.27 -5.46
CA GLY A 154 -1.45 9.07 -5.34
C GLY A 154 -0.28 9.02 -6.32
N ALA A 155 -0.40 9.61 -7.52
CA ALA A 155 0.70 9.70 -8.48
C ALA A 155 1.92 10.45 -7.90
N LEU A 156 1.69 11.40 -6.97
CA LEU A 156 2.76 12.11 -6.26
C LEU A 156 3.60 11.17 -5.39
N GLY A 157 3.11 9.96 -5.06
CA GLY A 157 3.85 8.96 -4.27
C GLY A 157 5.16 8.55 -4.93
N ALA A 158 5.18 8.39 -6.25
CA ALA A 158 6.41 8.12 -7.00
C ALA A 158 7.39 9.30 -6.94
N GLY A 159 6.91 10.53 -7.15
CA GLY A 159 7.71 11.75 -7.03
C GLY A 159 8.27 11.97 -5.62
N LEU A 160 7.44 11.72 -4.58
CA LEU A 160 7.86 11.80 -3.19
C LEU A 160 8.99 10.79 -2.89
N ALA A 161 8.80 9.54 -3.31
CA ALA A 161 9.80 8.49 -3.11
C ALA A 161 11.11 8.81 -3.86
N GLY A 162 11.02 9.27 -5.12
CA GLY A 162 12.19 9.71 -5.88
C GLY A 162 12.93 10.87 -5.23
N ALA A 163 12.21 11.88 -4.76
CA ALA A 163 12.81 13.00 -4.04
C ALA A 163 13.53 12.53 -2.76
N ILE A 164 12.89 11.66 -1.97
CA ILE A 164 13.51 11.13 -0.75
C ILE A 164 14.79 10.35 -1.09
N LEU A 165 14.77 9.49 -2.08
CA LEU A 165 15.94 8.70 -2.48
C LEU A 165 17.07 9.57 -3.07
N THR A 166 16.72 10.68 -3.73
CA THR A 166 17.70 11.63 -4.28
C THR A 166 18.42 12.42 -3.19
N TYR A 167 17.69 12.88 -2.14
CA TYR A 167 18.22 13.77 -1.11
C TYR A 167 18.47 13.08 0.22
N SER A 168 18.12 11.81 0.37
CA SER A 168 18.25 11.05 1.60
C SER A 168 18.57 9.57 1.32
N ASN A 169 17.85 8.62 1.94
CA ASN A 169 18.12 7.19 1.82
C ASN A 169 16.84 6.35 1.95
N GLN A 170 16.99 5.03 1.72
CA GLN A 170 15.90 4.06 1.81
C GLN A 170 15.25 4.00 3.20
N THR A 171 16.03 4.19 4.28
CA THR A 171 15.48 4.16 5.63
C THR A 171 14.49 5.30 5.85
N VAL A 172 14.81 6.52 5.40
CA VAL A 172 13.88 7.64 5.48
C VAL A 172 12.64 7.39 4.62
N LEU A 173 12.79 6.79 3.44
CA LEU A 173 11.65 6.44 2.59
C LEU A 173 10.68 5.49 3.30
N PHE A 174 11.18 4.40 3.89
CA PHE A 174 10.35 3.44 4.60
C PHE A 174 9.73 4.02 5.88
N LEU A 175 10.43 4.92 6.59
CA LEU A 175 9.85 5.66 7.72
C LEU A 175 8.70 6.59 7.28
N VAL A 176 8.82 7.24 6.12
CA VAL A 176 7.73 8.05 5.55
C VAL A 176 6.54 7.15 5.17
N PHE A 177 6.77 5.98 4.59
CA PHE A 177 5.71 5.01 4.34
C PHE A 177 5.03 4.54 5.63
N ALA A 178 5.82 4.26 6.67
CA ALA A 178 5.29 3.90 7.99
C ALA A 178 4.43 5.03 8.58
N LEU A 179 4.86 6.28 8.44
CA LEU A 179 4.10 7.45 8.89
C LEU A 179 2.77 7.59 8.11
N ILE A 180 2.80 7.50 6.78
CA ILE A 180 1.60 7.57 5.93
C ILE A 180 0.61 6.48 6.35
N ALA A 181 1.06 5.23 6.47
CA ALA A 181 0.22 4.12 6.87
C ALA A 181 -0.26 4.25 8.33
N GLY A 182 0.60 4.73 9.24
CA GLY A 182 0.25 4.99 10.63
C GLY A 182 -0.85 6.04 10.80
N VAL A 183 -0.77 7.14 10.04
CA VAL A 183 -1.83 8.17 10.02
C VAL A 183 -3.13 7.61 9.48
N ALA A 184 -3.09 6.85 8.38
CA ALA A 184 -4.28 6.18 7.83
C ALA A 184 -4.91 5.20 8.83
N SER A 185 -4.08 4.41 9.53
CA SER A 185 -4.53 3.53 10.62
C SER A 185 -5.20 4.31 11.76
N GLY A 186 -4.60 5.43 12.17
CA GLY A 186 -5.17 6.35 13.18
C GLY A 186 -6.55 6.90 12.77
N ILE A 187 -6.72 7.25 11.49
CA ILE A 187 -8.03 7.64 10.95
C ILE A 187 -9.02 6.47 11.06
N GLY A 188 -8.60 5.24 10.76
CA GLY A 188 -9.41 4.04 10.96
C GLY A 188 -9.91 3.91 12.40
N VAL A 189 -9.03 4.12 13.38
CA VAL A 189 -9.39 4.12 14.82
C VAL A 189 -10.41 5.23 15.15
N LEU A 190 -10.27 6.42 14.56
CA LEU A 190 -11.24 7.50 14.75
C LEU A 190 -12.62 7.15 14.18
N LEU A 191 -12.67 6.41 13.05
CA LEU A 191 -13.91 5.93 12.44
C LEU A 191 -14.63 4.86 13.29
N ILE A 192 -13.90 4.05 14.08
CA ILE A 192 -14.48 3.06 14.99
C ILE A 192 -15.25 3.75 16.14
N ARG A 193 -14.79 4.93 16.55
CA ARG A 193 -15.36 5.65 17.72
C ARG A 193 -16.57 6.52 17.36
N ARG A 194 -16.94 6.59 16.10
CA ARG A 194 -18.08 7.36 15.59
C ARG A 194 -19.29 6.50 15.27
#